data_2e155d22c507e6c3d2094d11a93feeab
#
_entry.id   2e155d22c507e6c3d2094d11a93feeab
#
_cell.length_a   1.000
_cell.length_b   1.000
_cell.length_c   1.000
_cell.angle_alpha   90.00
_cell.angle_beta   90.00
_cell.angle_gamma   90.00
#
_symmetry.space_group_name_H-M   'P 1'
#
loop_
_entity.id
_entity.type
_entity.pdbx_description
1 polymer ?
#
loop_
_entity_poly.entity_id
_entity_poly.type
_entity_poly.pdbx_seq_one_letter_code
_entity_poly.pdbx_strand_id
1 'polypeptide(L)'
;MSSLVLTADTLLGTPTIGSTEFYGKVFYNTPQGTQRGIIPGAQFYRLNADFAGTTATTAQNLFGVGVTLSTATVYAFEIEVGMAKVAGATSHTISLSFAGSATLNNTFYTAAVMFDNSATAFKTNASQNLGYVSTAAATIVTQALASASTVAAMLVKGTVSINGGGTFIPQYTQGSTGAYSTVAGSYINIYPIGASGANTSVGAWA
;
A
#
# COMPACT_ATOMS: atom_id res chain seq x y z
N MET A 1 -4.95 -23.93 -24.72
CA MET A 1 -4.55 -22.49 -24.72
C MET A 1 -3.05 -22.43 -24.86
N SER A 2 -2.54 -21.69 -25.84
CA SER A 2 -1.09 -21.41 -25.94
C SER A 2 -0.79 -20.17 -25.10
N SER A 3 0.19 -20.27 -24.22
CA SER A 3 0.67 -19.13 -23.42
C SER A 3 2.00 -18.66 -23.98
N LEU A 4 2.17 -17.34 -24.12
CA LEU A 4 3.48 -16.74 -24.36
C LEU A 4 4.21 -16.65 -23.00
N VAL A 5 5.32 -17.36 -22.89
CA VAL A 5 6.20 -17.27 -21.72
C VAL A 5 7.42 -16.46 -22.11
N LEU A 6 7.65 -15.34 -21.44
CA LEU A 6 8.86 -14.55 -21.60
C LEU A 6 9.85 -14.95 -20.47
N THR A 7 11.04 -15.33 -20.88
CA THR A 7 12.12 -15.58 -19.95
C THR A 7 12.84 -14.27 -19.65
N ALA A 8 13.19 -14.04 -18.38
CA ALA A 8 13.98 -12.88 -18.02
C ALA A 8 15.35 -12.95 -18.70
N ASP A 9 15.70 -11.89 -19.41
CA ASP A 9 16.97 -11.74 -20.10
C ASP A 9 17.60 -10.39 -19.79
N THR A 10 18.80 -10.14 -20.30
CA THR A 10 19.42 -8.82 -20.19
C THR A 10 18.65 -7.81 -21.04
N LEU A 11 18.39 -6.63 -20.46
CA LEU A 11 17.76 -5.54 -21.23
C LEU A 11 18.62 -5.18 -22.46
N LEU A 12 17.99 -4.91 -23.57
CA LEU A 12 18.66 -4.44 -24.78
C LEU A 12 19.51 -3.20 -24.47
N GLY A 13 20.73 -3.15 -24.94
CA GLY A 13 21.61 -1.98 -24.76
C GLY A 13 20.98 -0.71 -25.37
N THR A 14 20.33 -0.84 -26.53
CA THR A 14 19.55 0.20 -27.15
C THR A 14 18.13 -0.32 -27.38
N PRO A 15 17.16 0.08 -26.58
CA PRO A 15 15.79 -0.37 -26.75
C PRO A 15 15.16 0.20 -28.03
N THR A 16 14.36 -0.62 -28.68
CA THR A 16 13.65 -0.24 -29.90
C THR A 16 12.21 0.17 -29.56
N ILE A 17 11.70 1.21 -30.20
CA ILE A 17 10.30 1.64 -30.05
C ILE A 17 9.37 0.44 -30.32
N GLY A 18 8.40 0.24 -29.44
CA GLY A 18 7.45 -0.87 -29.50
C GLY A 18 7.96 -2.18 -28.89
N SER A 19 9.21 -2.24 -28.41
CA SER A 19 9.69 -3.44 -27.72
C SER A 19 9.03 -3.62 -26.35
N THR A 20 8.85 -4.90 -25.98
CA THR A 20 8.49 -5.32 -24.62
C THR A 20 9.58 -6.25 -24.12
N GLU A 21 10.12 -5.95 -22.97
CA GLU A 21 11.23 -6.68 -22.34
C GLU A 21 10.81 -7.16 -20.95
N PHE A 22 11.32 -8.31 -20.51
CA PHE A 22 11.14 -8.80 -19.15
C PHE A 22 12.50 -8.96 -18.49
N TYR A 23 12.77 -8.18 -17.44
CA TYR A 23 14.00 -8.20 -16.70
C TYR A 23 13.79 -7.87 -15.23
N GLY A 24 14.51 -8.54 -14.33
CA GLY A 24 14.47 -8.23 -12.91
C GLY A 24 13.08 -8.27 -12.29
N LYS A 25 12.20 -9.17 -12.74
CA LYS A 25 10.81 -9.35 -12.28
C LYS A 25 9.82 -8.27 -12.73
N VAL A 26 10.21 -7.42 -13.68
CA VAL A 26 9.38 -6.34 -14.19
C VAL A 26 9.30 -6.42 -15.71
N PHE A 27 8.13 -6.12 -16.26
CA PHE A 27 7.93 -5.89 -17.67
C PHE A 27 8.20 -4.43 -18.01
N TYR A 28 8.92 -4.21 -19.08
CA TYR A 28 9.23 -2.90 -19.61
C TYR A 28 8.67 -2.78 -21.03
N ASN A 29 8.29 -1.57 -21.40
CA ASN A 29 8.00 -1.21 -22.77
C ASN A 29 8.83 0.02 -23.17
N THR A 30 9.08 0.17 -24.48
CA THR A 30 9.75 1.34 -25.03
C THR A 30 8.77 2.10 -25.91
N PRO A 31 8.00 3.04 -25.34
CA PRO A 31 6.97 3.76 -26.08
C PRO A 31 7.55 4.83 -27.01
N GLN A 32 8.72 5.37 -26.67
CA GLN A 32 9.31 6.51 -27.39
C GLN A 32 10.83 6.54 -27.25
N GLY A 33 11.52 6.70 -28.39
CA GLY A 33 12.97 6.80 -28.44
C GLY A 33 13.67 5.61 -27.78
N THR A 34 14.54 5.89 -26.81
CA THR A 34 15.21 4.87 -25.99
C THR A 34 14.67 4.82 -24.55
N GLN A 35 13.55 5.48 -24.31
CA GLN A 35 12.96 5.58 -22.97
C GLN A 35 12.13 4.35 -22.65
N ARG A 36 12.55 3.59 -21.66
CA ARG A 36 11.77 2.50 -21.10
C ARG A 36 10.76 3.00 -20.09
N GLY A 37 9.56 2.43 -20.15
CA GLY A 37 8.53 2.54 -19.13
C GLY A 37 8.30 1.19 -18.47
N ILE A 38 7.71 1.18 -17.27
CA ILE A 38 7.26 -0.05 -16.60
C ILE A 38 5.86 -0.41 -17.09
N ILE A 39 5.64 -1.70 -17.40
CA ILE A 39 4.31 -2.28 -17.47
C ILE A 39 4.00 -2.86 -16.09
N PRO A 40 3.22 -2.19 -15.24
CA PRO A 40 3.01 -2.64 -13.87
C PRO A 40 2.18 -3.93 -13.83
N GLY A 41 2.76 -4.99 -13.28
CA GLY A 41 2.03 -6.20 -12.89
C GLY A 41 1.27 -5.95 -11.59
N ALA A 42 0.23 -5.13 -11.65
CA ALA A 42 -0.50 -4.69 -10.47
C ALA A 42 -1.30 -5.83 -9.84
N GLN A 43 -1.13 -6.00 -8.53
CA GLN A 43 -1.99 -6.82 -7.69
C GLN A 43 -2.98 -5.88 -7.01
N PHE A 44 -4.25 -6.13 -7.22
CA PHE A 44 -5.32 -5.26 -6.74
C PHE A 44 -6.30 -6.07 -5.90
N TYR A 45 -6.62 -5.57 -4.72
CA TYR A 45 -7.66 -6.11 -3.87
C TYR A 45 -8.61 -5.03 -3.42
N ARG A 46 -9.90 -5.25 -3.60
CA ARG A 46 -10.99 -4.35 -3.24
C ARG A 46 -12.03 -5.09 -2.45
N LEU A 47 -12.51 -4.48 -1.39
CA LEU A 47 -13.68 -4.98 -0.64
C LEU A 47 -14.97 -4.72 -1.43
N ASN A 48 -15.76 -5.76 -1.62
CA ASN A 48 -17.11 -5.67 -2.19
C ASN A 48 -18.21 -5.62 -1.11
N ALA A 49 -17.85 -5.97 0.12
CA ALA A 49 -18.69 -5.84 1.31
C ALA A 49 -17.84 -5.32 2.46
N ASP A 50 -18.48 -4.77 3.49
CA ASP A 50 -17.79 -4.29 4.67
C ASP A 50 -17.06 -5.44 5.38
N PHE A 51 -15.83 -5.18 5.78
CA PHE A 51 -15.03 -6.10 6.58
C PHE A 51 -15.06 -5.65 8.03
N ALA A 52 -15.72 -6.44 8.87
CA ALA A 52 -15.92 -6.10 10.26
C ALA A 52 -14.61 -6.15 11.07
N GLY A 53 -14.33 -5.09 11.78
CA GLY A 53 -13.31 -5.07 12.82
C GLY A 53 -13.88 -5.52 14.16
N THR A 54 -13.04 -5.50 15.17
CA THR A 54 -13.37 -5.86 16.55
C THR A 54 -13.18 -4.68 17.50
N THR A 55 -13.55 -4.86 18.77
CA THR A 55 -13.29 -3.88 19.83
C THR A 55 -11.83 -3.90 20.36
N ALA A 56 -10.98 -4.73 19.77
CA ALA A 56 -9.58 -4.83 20.20
C ALA A 56 -8.82 -3.52 19.97
N THR A 57 -7.98 -3.17 20.93
CA THR A 57 -7.06 -2.03 20.85
C THR A 57 -5.66 -2.45 20.34
N THR A 58 -5.52 -3.67 19.89
CA THR A 58 -4.34 -4.20 19.21
C THR A 58 -4.51 -4.08 17.70
N ALA A 59 -3.44 -4.31 16.94
CA ALA A 59 -3.46 -4.23 15.49
C ALA A 59 -4.46 -5.23 14.86
N GLN A 60 -5.25 -4.75 13.92
CA GLN A 60 -6.27 -5.49 13.18
C GLN A 60 -6.05 -5.31 11.68
N ASN A 61 -6.30 -6.35 10.90
CA ASN A 61 -6.16 -6.29 9.44
C ASN A 61 -7.22 -5.36 8.83
N LEU A 62 -6.82 -4.55 7.86
CA LEU A 62 -7.75 -3.69 7.14
C LEU A 62 -8.63 -4.47 6.16
N PHE A 63 -8.10 -5.52 5.54
CA PHE A 63 -8.77 -6.24 4.47
C PHE A 63 -9.04 -7.73 4.77
N GLY A 64 -8.62 -8.24 5.92
CA GLY A 64 -8.70 -9.66 6.25
C GLY A 64 -7.73 -10.56 5.48
N VAL A 65 -7.01 -10.00 4.53
CA VAL A 65 -6.02 -10.69 3.68
C VAL A 65 -4.71 -9.91 3.64
N GLY A 66 -3.65 -10.58 3.19
CA GLY A 66 -2.36 -9.96 2.87
C GLY A 66 -1.94 -10.31 1.45
N VAL A 67 -1.08 -9.50 0.87
CA VAL A 67 -0.46 -9.77 -0.43
C VAL A 67 0.86 -10.49 -0.22
N THR A 68 1.15 -11.50 -1.06
CA THR A 68 2.45 -12.18 -1.05
C THR A 68 3.42 -11.42 -1.95
N LEU A 69 4.53 -10.98 -1.37
CA LEU A 69 5.59 -10.23 -2.05
C LEU A 69 6.82 -11.12 -2.25
N SER A 70 7.47 -10.93 -3.38
CA SER A 70 8.68 -11.69 -3.74
C SER A 70 9.91 -11.12 -3.04
N THR A 71 10.86 -12.00 -2.72
CA THR A 71 12.18 -11.62 -2.19
C THR A 71 12.93 -10.70 -3.14
N ALA A 72 13.81 -9.88 -2.61
CA ALA A 72 14.71 -8.98 -3.35
C ALA A 72 13.97 -8.11 -4.40
N THR A 73 12.81 -7.58 -4.06
CA THR A 73 11.96 -6.80 -4.98
C THR A 73 11.50 -5.51 -4.30
N VAL A 74 11.48 -4.42 -5.05
CA VAL A 74 10.89 -3.15 -4.64
C VAL A 74 9.49 -3.04 -5.24
N TYR A 75 8.53 -2.66 -4.41
CA TYR A 75 7.14 -2.43 -4.81
C TYR A 75 6.73 -0.99 -4.55
N ALA A 76 5.89 -0.45 -5.43
CA ALA A 76 5.08 0.72 -5.13
C ALA A 76 3.69 0.27 -4.72
N PHE A 77 3.06 1.00 -3.79
CA PHE A 77 1.72 0.69 -3.34
C PHE A 77 0.88 1.94 -3.08
N GLU A 78 -0.43 1.75 -3.20
CA GLU A 78 -1.46 2.72 -2.88
C GLU A 78 -2.58 2.01 -2.13
N ILE A 79 -3.05 2.64 -1.04
CA ILE A 79 -4.15 2.13 -0.22
C ILE A 79 -5.14 3.26 -0.02
N GLU A 80 -6.40 2.99 -0.30
CA GLU A 80 -7.50 3.89 0.00
C GLU A 80 -8.55 3.12 0.82
N VAL A 81 -8.78 3.59 2.04
CA VAL A 81 -9.63 2.90 3.02
C VAL A 81 -10.63 3.86 3.60
N GLY A 82 -11.90 3.48 3.50
CA GLY A 82 -12.96 4.03 4.33
C GLY A 82 -13.21 3.14 5.54
N MET A 83 -13.47 3.74 6.69
CA MET A 83 -13.77 3.02 7.92
C MET A 83 -14.99 3.63 8.59
N ALA A 84 -15.86 2.79 9.13
CA ALA A 84 -17.05 3.24 9.86
C ALA A 84 -17.26 2.41 11.13
N LYS A 85 -17.82 3.04 12.16
CA LYS A 85 -18.30 2.36 13.38
C LYS A 85 -19.70 2.85 13.76
N VAL A 86 -20.47 1.99 14.40
CA VAL A 86 -21.88 2.24 14.71
C VAL A 86 -22.03 3.35 15.77
N ALA A 87 -21.12 3.40 16.75
CA ALA A 87 -21.18 4.39 17.82
C ALA A 87 -19.81 4.58 18.45
N GLY A 88 -19.60 5.68 19.10
CA GLY A 88 -18.42 5.92 19.91
C GLY A 88 -18.38 7.34 20.38
N ALA A 89 -18.42 7.52 21.68
CA ALA A 89 -18.40 8.83 22.32
C ALA A 89 -17.03 9.17 22.93
N THR A 90 -16.08 8.27 22.85
CA THR A 90 -14.77 8.45 23.50
C THR A 90 -13.73 8.92 22.48
N SER A 91 -12.99 9.94 22.84
CA SER A 91 -11.80 10.37 22.10
C SER A 91 -10.86 9.20 21.87
N HIS A 92 -10.39 9.01 20.66
CA HIS A 92 -9.53 7.90 20.30
C HIS A 92 -8.54 8.26 19.20
N THR A 93 -7.57 7.40 19.01
CA THR A 93 -6.59 7.46 17.94
C THR A 93 -6.82 6.30 16.96
N ILE A 94 -6.48 6.51 15.70
CA ILE A 94 -6.27 5.43 14.74
C ILE A 94 -4.83 5.53 14.23
N SER A 95 -4.17 4.40 14.17
CA SER A 95 -2.81 4.27 13.62
C SER A 95 -2.82 3.29 12.47
N LEU A 96 -1.96 3.51 11.48
CA LEU A 96 -1.68 2.56 10.41
C LEU A 96 -0.39 1.82 10.71
N SER A 97 -0.38 0.53 10.47
CA SER A 97 0.81 -0.31 10.49
C SER A 97 0.77 -1.37 9.40
N PHE A 98 1.86 -2.08 9.24
CA PHE A 98 1.95 -3.24 8.37
C PHE A 98 2.45 -4.43 9.17
N ALA A 99 1.99 -5.62 8.81
CA ALA A 99 2.42 -6.89 9.36
C ALA A 99 2.67 -7.91 8.25
N GLY A 100 2.90 -9.15 8.63
CA GLY A 100 3.12 -10.25 7.72
C GLY A 100 4.49 -10.89 7.94
N SER A 101 4.81 -11.86 7.09
CA SER A 101 6.06 -12.63 7.16
C SER A 101 7.18 -12.07 6.27
N ALA A 102 6.90 -11.08 5.40
CA ALA A 102 7.92 -10.43 4.60
C ALA A 102 8.89 -9.65 5.48
N THR A 103 10.20 -9.78 5.20
CA THR A 103 11.22 -8.94 5.83
C THR A 103 11.59 -7.79 4.91
N LEU A 104 11.76 -6.60 5.48
CA LEU A 104 11.94 -5.36 4.73
C LEU A 104 13.40 -4.90 4.78
N ASN A 105 13.93 -4.37 3.67
CA ASN A 105 15.09 -3.52 3.69
C ASN A 105 14.73 -2.12 4.18
N ASN A 106 13.67 -1.57 3.62
CA ASN A 106 13.07 -0.30 4.04
C ASN A 106 11.65 -0.18 3.49
N THR A 107 10.89 0.72 4.09
CA THR A 107 9.63 1.23 3.54
C THR A 107 9.58 2.73 3.72
N PHE A 108 9.05 3.43 2.73
CA PHE A 108 8.73 4.85 2.82
C PHE A 108 7.30 5.05 2.33
N TYR A 109 6.50 5.78 3.09
CA TYR A 109 5.15 6.12 2.67
C TYR A 109 4.69 7.46 3.25
N THR A 110 3.74 8.05 2.58
CA THR A 110 2.94 9.16 3.09
C THR A 110 1.55 8.65 3.39
N ALA A 111 0.96 9.15 4.46
CA ALA A 111 -0.40 8.80 4.84
C ALA A 111 -1.18 10.06 5.26
N ALA A 112 -2.41 10.16 4.80
CA ALA A 112 -3.40 11.10 5.31
C ALA A 112 -4.50 10.30 6.00
N VAL A 113 -4.83 10.68 7.23
CA VAL A 113 -5.95 10.10 7.98
C VAL A 113 -6.95 11.22 8.26
N MET A 114 -8.17 11.01 7.82
CA MET A 114 -9.28 11.95 7.94
C MET A 114 -10.37 11.33 8.82
N PHE A 115 -11.01 12.15 9.62
CA PHE A 115 -12.03 11.69 10.53
C PHE A 115 -13.26 12.60 10.49
N ASP A 116 -14.43 12.01 10.58
CA ASP A 116 -15.68 12.74 10.66
C ASP A 116 -16.76 11.96 11.44
N ASN A 117 -17.81 12.65 11.79
CA ASN A 117 -19.06 12.08 12.30
C ASN A 117 -20.10 11.85 11.20
N SER A 118 -19.80 12.20 9.97
CA SER A 118 -20.70 12.08 8.81
C SER A 118 -19.91 11.62 7.59
N ALA A 119 -20.41 10.60 6.92
CA ALA A 119 -19.85 10.09 5.67
C ALA A 119 -20.14 10.99 4.45
N THR A 120 -20.97 12.02 4.61
CA THR A 120 -21.50 12.83 3.49
C THR A 120 -20.98 14.26 3.45
N ALA A 121 -20.17 14.68 4.40
CA ALA A 121 -19.65 16.04 4.47
C ALA A 121 -18.13 16.07 4.32
N PHE A 122 -17.64 16.90 3.42
CA PHE A 122 -16.23 17.29 3.41
C PHE A 122 -15.93 18.12 4.66
N LYS A 123 -14.99 17.67 5.47
CA LYS A 123 -14.56 18.45 6.63
C LYS A 123 -13.08 18.80 6.59
N THR A 124 -12.80 19.94 7.21
CA THR A 124 -11.50 20.60 7.24
C THR A 124 -10.52 19.98 8.25
N ASN A 125 -10.95 19.04 9.07
CA ASN A 125 -10.10 18.41 10.07
C ASN A 125 -9.43 17.15 9.53
N ALA A 126 -8.50 17.34 8.60
CA ALA A 126 -7.57 16.30 8.19
C ALA A 126 -6.26 16.47 8.94
N SER A 127 -5.80 15.44 9.59
CA SER A 127 -4.39 15.36 10.00
C SER A 127 -3.62 14.58 8.96
N GLN A 128 -2.52 15.12 8.55
CA GLN A 128 -1.62 14.53 7.57
C GLN A 128 -0.33 14.15 8.24
N ASN A 129 0.00 12.88 8.20
CA ASN A 129 1.35 12.42 8.50
C ASN A 129 2.12 12.30 7.18
N LEU A 130 3.10 13.16 7.00
CA LEU A 130 3.65 13.48 5.69
C LEU A 130 4.74 12.54 5.19
N GLY A 131 5.10 11.55 5.91
CA GLY A 131 6.03 10.55 5.42
C GLY A 131 6.72 9.80 6.55
N TYR A 132 6.98 8.55 6.32
CA TYR A 132 7.66 7.69 7.26
C TYR A 132 8.62 6.75 6.55
N VAL A 133 9.80 6.57 7.12
CA VAL A 133 10.81 5.61 6.64
C VAL A 133 11.09 4.62 7.76
N SER A 134 11.05 3.33 7.46
CA SER A 134 11.34 2.27 8.41
C SER A 134 11.92 1.04 7.75
N THR A 135 12.68 0.29 8.52
CA THR A 135 13.09 -1.09 8.19
C THR A 135 12.16 -2.14 8.82
N ALA A 136 11.19 -1.70 9.62
CA ALA A 136 10.24 -2.59 10.30
C ALA A 136 8.85 -2.52 9.64
N ALA A 137 8.23 -3.69 9.42
CA ALA A 137 6.87 -3.78 8.91
C ALA A 137 5.84 -3.17 9.89
N ALA A 138 6.07 -3.28 11.18
CA ALA A 138 5.21 -2.73 12.24
C ALA A 138 5.32 -1.20 12.43
N THR A 139 5.62 -0.47 11.36
CA THR A 139 5.68 0.98 11.37
C THR A 139 4.30 1.59 11.49
N ILE A 140 4.15 2.57 12.37
CA ILE A 140 2.86 3.14 12.75
C ILE A 140 2.80 4.62 12.39
N VAL A 141 1.74 5.00 11.68
CA VAL A 141 1.30 6.38 11.53
C VAL A 141 0.13 6.61 12.48
N THR A 142 0.33 7.45 13.47
CA THR A 142 -0.67 7.70 14.51
C THR A 142 -1.37 9.03 14.30
N GLN A 143 -2.70 8.98 14.43
CA GLN A 143 -3.57 10.15 14.42
C GLN A 143 -4.34 10.21 15.73
N ALA A 144 -4.20 11.31 16.46
CA ALA A 144 -5.00 11.58 17.65
C ALA A 144 -6.22 12.45 17.28
N LEU A 145 -7.37 12.08 17.80
CA LEU A 145 -8.62 12.84 17.69
C LEU A 145 -9.22 13.13 19.04
N ALA A 146 -9.69 14.35 19.17
CA ALA A 146 -10.39 14.80 20.38
C ALA A 146 -11.90 14.57 20.33
N SER A 147 -12.42 13.84 19.37
CA SER A 147 -13.87 13.66 19.18
C SER A 147 -14.28 12.23 18.92
N ALA A 148 -15.54 11.95 19.15
CA ALA A 148 -16.22 10.70 18.89
C ALA A 148 -16.51 10.51 17.39
N SER A 149 -15.48 10.45 16.57
CA SER A 149 -15.66 10.23 15.14
C SER A 149 -16.16 8.82 14.86
N THR A 150 -17.16 8.72 13.99
CA THR A 150 -17.74 7.43 13.58
C THR A 150 -17.27 7.01 12.19
N VAL A 151 -16.63 7.90 11.46
CA VAL A 151 -16.09 7.66 10.13
C VAL A 151 -14.63 8.06 10.07
N ALA A 152 -13.81 7.25 9.44
CA ALA A 152 -12.43 7.56 9.13
C ALA A 152 -12.11 7.19 7.69
N ALA A 153 -11.16 7.89 7.08
CA ALA A 153 -10.60 7.51 5.80
C ALA A 153 -9.08 7.58 5.88
N MET A 154 -8.40 6.68 5.18
CA MET A 154 -6.95 6.66 5.07
C MET A 154 -6.56 6.63 3.60
N LEU A 155 -5.66 7.55 3.21
CA LEU A 155 -5.00 7.57 1.92
C LEU A 155 -3.52 7.35 2.15
N VAL A 156 -2.97 6.29 1.58
CA VAL A 156 -1.57 5.90 1.79
C VAL A 156 -0.92 5.62 0.45
N LYS A 157 0.26 6.21 0.22
CA LYS A 157 1.08 5.92 -0.95
C LYS A 157 2.53 5.75 -0.53
N GLY A 158 3.21 4.78 -1.13
CA GLY A 158 4.59 4.56 -0.80
C GLY A 158 5.27 3.48 -1.61
N THR A 159 6.47 3.16 -1.13
CA THR A 159 7.28 2.07 -1.64
C THR A 159 7.73 1.16 -0.50
N VAL A 160 7.92 -0.10 -0.80
CA VAL A 160 8.50 -1.07 0.12
C VAL A 160 9.56 -1.90 -0.61
N SER A 161 10.74 -1.99 -0.02
CA SER A 161 11.85 -2.82 -0.50
C SER A 161 11.91 -4.10 0.32
N ILE A 162 11.73 -5.23 -0.32
CA ILE A 162 11.67 -6.55 0.30
C ILE A 162 13.06 -7.18 0.31
N ASN A 163 13.48 -7.64 1.49
CA ASN A 163 14.65 -8.49 1.68
C ASN A 163 14.26 -9.97 1.54
N GLY A 164 13.41 -10.47 2.41
CA GLY A 164 12.85 -11.83 2.37
C GLY A 164 11.39 -11.81 1.96
N GLY A 165 11.02 -12.61 0.97
CA GLY A 165 9.65 -12.74 0.49
C GLY A 165 8.69 -13.26 1.57
N GLY A 166 7.42 -12.91 1.44
CA GLY A 166 6.39 -13.28 2.40
C GLY A 166 5.15 -12.42 2.25
N THR A 167 4.27 -12.49 3.23
CA THR A 167 3.04 -11.68 3.25
C THR A 167 3.32 -10.25 3.72
N PHE A 168 2.57 -9.30 3.16
CA PHE A 168 2.53 -7.90 3.57
C PHE A 168 1.07 -7.53 3.82
N ILE A 169 0.74 -7.12 5.04
CA ILE A 169 -0.64 -6.99 5.52
C ILE A 169 -0.85 -5.60 6.09
N PRO A 170 -1.64 -4.74 5.45
CA PRO A 170 -2.05 -3.46 6.04
C PRO A 170 -2.94 -3.66 7.26
N GLN A 171 -2.63 -2.94 8.34
CA GLN A 171 -3.33 -3.02 9.61
C GLN A 171 -3.66 -1.64 10.15
N TYR A 172 -4.67 -1.58 10.99
CA TYR A 172 -4.94 -0.42 11.84
C TYR A 172 -4.95 -0.79 13.31
N THR A 173 -4.70 0.18 14.16
CA THR A 173 -4.86 0.07 15.61
C THR A 173 -5.70 1.23 16.09
N GLN A 174 -6.71 0.95 16.90
CA GLN A 174 -7.58 1.97 17.51
C GLN A 174 -7.23 2.17 18.97
N GLY A 175 -7.22 3.42 19.43
CA GLY A 175 -6.88 3.77 20.81
C GLY A 175 -8.01 3.57 21.84
N SER A 176 -9.21 3.19 21.41
CA SER A 176 -10.37 2.92 22.27
C SER A 176 -11.27 1.83 21.69
N THR A 177 -12.14 1.28 22.52
CA THR A 177 -13.01 0.13 22.21
C THR A 177 -14.21 0.51 21.33
N GLY A 178 -13.99 0.95 20.10
CA GLY A 178 -15.06 1.12 19.13
C GLY A 178 -14.76 0.28 17.91
N ALA A 179 -15.53 -0.76 17.61
CA ALA A 179 -15.29 -1.59 16.44
C ALA A 179 -15.47 -0.81 15.15
N TYR A 180 -14.40 -0.54 14.43
CA TYR A 180 -14.46 -0.03 13.07
C TYR A 180 -14.56 -1.20 12.08
N SER A 181 -15.45 -1.06 11.11
CA SER A 181 -15.44 -1.89 9.91
C SER A 181 -14.74 -1.15 8.78
N THR A 182 -13.93 -1.84 8.00
CA THR A 182 -13.45 -1.32 6.72
C THR A 182 -14.61 -1.40 5.72
N VAL A 183 -15.00 -0.28 5.13
CA VAL A 183 -16.19 -0.24 4.27
C VAL A 183 -15.91 -0.76 2.87
N ALA A 184 -16.95 -1.27 2.24
CA ALA A 184 -16.94 -1.68 0.84
C ALA A 184 -16.45 -0.54 -0.06
N GLY A 185 -15.66 -0.88 -1.08
CA GLY A 185 -14.98 0.09 -1.94
C GLY A 185 -13.54 0.36 -1.55
N SER A 186 -13.15 0.11 -0.29
CA SER A 186 -11.74 0.20 0.13
C SER A 186 -10.87 -0.75 -0.67
N TYR A 187 -9.65 -0.31 -1.03
CA TYR A 187 -8.75 -1.10 -1.87
C TYR A 187 -7.27 -0.91 -1.51
N ILE A 188 -6.49 -1.87 -1.93
CA ILE A 188 -5.03 -1.80 -2.06
C ILE A 188 -4.62 -2.15 -3.47
N ASN A 189 -3.72 -1.36 -4.03
CA ASN A 189 -3.02 -1.61 -5.28
C ASN A 189 -1.51 -1.65 -5.01
N ILE A 190 -0.83 -2.71 -5.47
CA ILE A 190 0.62 -2.88 -5.28
C ILE A 190 1.23 -3.54 -6.51
N TYR A 191 2.39 -3.06 -6.94
CA TYR A 191 3.07 -3.59 -8.11
C TYR A 191 4.59 -3.48 -7.99
N PRO A 192 5.35 -4.43 -8.57
CA PRO A 192 6.80 -4.38 -8.57
C PRO A 192 7.30 -3.25 -9.47
N ILE A 193 8.36 -2.58 -9.01
CA ILE A 193 9.05 -1.52 -9.77
C ILE A 193 10.51 -1.83 -10.07
N GLY A 194 11.06 -2.88 -9.48
CA GLY A 194 12.43 -3.32 -9.75
C GLY A 194 12.99 -4.25 -8.69
N ALA A 195 14.26 -4.60 -8.82
CA ALA A 195 14.98 -5.36 -7.80
C ALA A 195 15.37 -4.48 -6.62
N SER A 196 15.39 -5.04 -5.41
CA SER A 196 15.98 -4.38 -4.24
C SER A 196 17.52 -4.40 -4.32
N GLY A 197 18.16 -3.42 -3.73
CA GLY A 197 19.62 -3.29 -3.73
C GLY A 197 20.04 -1.85 -3.99
N ALA A 198 20.66 -1.58 -5.14
CA ALA A 198 20.99 -0.23 -5.58
C ALA A 198 19.73 0.59 -5.90
N ASN A 199 19.90 1.88 -6.19
CA ASN A 199 18.77 2.72 -6.58
C ASN A 199 17.99 2.11 -7.74
N THR A 200 16.68 1.98 -7.58
CA THR A 200 15.81 1.52 -8.65
C THR A 200 15.49 2.70 -9.57
N SER A 201 15.84 2.57 -10.84
CA SER A 201 15.51 3.57 -11.84
C SER A 201 14.96 2.90 -13.10
N VAL A 202 13.97 3.55 -13.73
CA VAL A 202 13.39 3.17 -15.02
C VAL A 202 13.23 4.42 -15.85
N GLY A 203 13.65 4.37 -17.11
CA GLY A 203 13.66 5.52 -18.00
C GLY A 203 15.05 6.18 -18.09
N ALA A 204 15.09 7.38 -18.65
CA ALA A 204 16.32 8.14 -18.88
C ALA A 204 16.63 9.08 -17.70
N TRP A 205 17.13 8.51 -16.61
CA TRP A 205 17.59 9.27 -15.44
C TRP A 205 19.12 9.42 -15.53
N ALA A 206 19.62 10.64 -15.48
CA ALA A 206 21.04 10.98 -15.47
C ALA A 206 21.49 11.49 -14.09
#